data_663f4ea80dc431b9eb69da859e1ae643
#
_entry.id   663f4ea80dc431b9eb69da859e1ae643
#
_cell.length_a   1.000
_cell.length_b   1.000
_cell.length_c   1.000
_cell.angle_alpha   90.00
_cell.angle_beta   90.00
_cell.angle_gamma   90.00
#
_symmetry.space_group_name_H-M   'P 1'
#
loop_
_entity.id
_entity.type
_entity.pdbx_description
1 polymer ?
#
loop_
_entity_poly.entity_id
_entity_poly.type
_entity_poly.pdbx_seq_one_letter_code
_entity_poly.pdbx_strand_id
1 'polypeptide(L)'
;NVDRAQLETALVNLCLKARDAMPRGGRLLIETRNVTLDEAYARRITGAASGDYVQIVVSDTGRGIPKEDLDKVFEPFFSTKSDGMGSGLGLSMVYGFIRQSNGLVETDSEIDRGTSFRLFLPRHDRAPAVVSGGSSGALARGTERVLVVEDDPQVRAKVVGQLQSLGYDVSQAADGAAGVASFEAATLPFALVLTDVVMPGPLNGKALADEVALRWPATRVVFMSGYTVNALGRGGQIDADVRLLNKPFRKSDLARMIRGALDEGVVATATGG
;
A
#
# COMPACT_ATOMS: atom_id res chain seq x y z
N ASN A 1 -10.67 -8.47 -13.50
CA ASN A 1 -10.77 -7.22 -12.74
C ASN A 1 -10.33 -7.53 -11.32
N VAL A 2 -9.27 -6.91 -10.84
CA VAL A 2 -8.70 -7.15 -9.50
C VAL A 2 -8.55 -5.82 -8.78
N ASP A 3 -8.64 -5.85 -7.46
CA ASP A 3 -8.30 -4.70 -6.62
C ASP A 3 -6.80 -4.44 -6.73
N ARG A 4 -6.46 -3.24 -7.18
CA ARG A 4 -5.08 -2.84 -7.43
C ARG A 4 -4.27 -2.74 -6.14
N ALA A 5 -4.86 -2.22 -5.05
CA ALA A 5 -4.15 -2.06 -3.78
C ALA A 5 -3.84 -3.42 -3.16
N GLN A 6 -4.77 -4.37 -3.26
CA GLN A 6 -4.55 -5.74 -2.80
C GLN A 6 -3.49 -6.46 -3.64
N LEU A 7 -3.46 -6.25 -4.98
CA LEU A 7 -2.41 -6.81 -5.84
C LEU A 7 -1.03 -6.24 -5.49
N GLU A 8 -0.92 -4.93 -5.30
CA GLU A 8 0.32 -4.29 -4.88
C GLU A 8 0.80 -4.83 -3.52
N THR A 9 -0.11 -4.99 -2.55
CA THR A 9 0.19 -5.60 -1.25
C THR A 9 0.66 -7.05 -1.38
N ALA A 10 0.02 -7.84 -2.23
CA ALA A 10 0.42 -9.23 -2.47
C ALA A 10 1.84 -9.32 -3.05
N LEU A 11 2.17 -8.47 -4.02
CA LEU A 11 3.49 -8.42 -4.64
C LEU A 11 4.57 -7.97 -3.63
N VAL A 12 4.27 -6.96 -2.80
CA VAL A 12 5.19 -6.52 -1.73
C VAL A 12 5.45 -7.65 -0.74
N ASN A 13 4.41 -8.39 -0.32
CA ASN A 13 4.57 -9.53 0.58
C ASN A 13 5.48 -10.62 -0.01
N LEU A 14 5.34 -10.94 -1.29
CA LEU A 14 6.23 -11.88 -1.98
C LEU A 14 7.67 -11.37 -2.05
N CYS A 15 7.87 -10.10 -2.38
CA CYS A 15 9.19 -9.48 -2.41
C CYS A 15 9.87 -9.48 -1.03
N LEU A 16 9.14 -9.20 0.03
CA LEU A 16 9.66 -9.25 1.40
C LEU A 16 10.05 -10.67 1.80
N LYS A 17 9.25 -11.67 1.43
CA LYS A 17 9.59 -13.09 1.66
C LYS A 17 10.84 -13.51 0.88
N ALA A 18 10.96 -13.09 -0.38
CA ALA A 18 12.15 -13.32 -1.19
C ALA A 18 13.41 -12.68 -0.55
N ARG A 19 13.31 -11.42 -0.11
CA ARG A 19 14.40 -10.74 0.62
C ARG A 19 14.82 -11.52 1.86
N ASP A 20 13.85 -11.96 2.66
CA ASP A 20 14.10 -12.71 3.89
C ASP A 20 14.71 -14.10 3.62
N ALA A 21 14.45 -14.68 2.45
CA ALA A 21 15.09 -15.92 1.98
C ALA A 21 16.52 -15.73 1.48
N MET A 22 16.95 -14.48 1.21
CA MET A 22 18.24 -14.12 0.65
C MET A 22 19.08 -13.23 1.59
N PRO A 23 19.43 -13.65 2.81
CA PRO A 23 20.10 -12.79 3.80
C PRO A 23 21.51 -12.35 3.38
N ARG A 24 22.13 -13.06 2.46
CA ARG A 24 23.44 -12.73 1.89
C ARG A 24 23.37 -12.04 0.53
N GLY A 25 22.17 -11.53 0.17
CA GLY A 25 21.88 -11.03 -1.16
C GLY A 25 21.46 -12.14 -2.12
N GLY A 26 21.04 -11.76 -3.32
CA GLY A 26 20.55 -12.67 -4.32
C GLY A 26 19.83 -11.92 -5.44
N ARG A 27 19.12 -12.64 -6.29
CA ARG A 27 18.35 -12.08 -7.38
C ARG A 27 16.86 -12.32 -7.15
N LEU A 28 16.09 -11.23 -7.25
CA LEU A 28 14.64 -11.25 -7.32
C LEU A 28 14.24 -10.90 -8.76
N LEU A 29 13.40 -11.73 -9.36
CA LEU A 29 12.87 -11.54 -10.71
C LEU A 29 11.35 -11.49 -10.64
N ILE A 30 10.75 -10.49 -11.26
CA ILE A 30 9.30 -10.38 -11.43
C ILE A 30 9.00 -10.32 -12.92
N GLU A 31 8.18 -11.26 -13.39
CA GLU A 31 7.78 -11.36 -14.78
C GLU A 31 6.25 -11.37 -14.90
N THR A 32 5.75 -10.84 -15.99
CA THR A 32 4.33 -10.90 -16.33
C THR A 32 4.14 -11.37 -17.75
N ARG A 33 3.16 -12.25 -17.98
CA ARG A 33 2.80 -12.72 -19.32
C ARG A 33 1.32 -13.12 -19.41
N ASN A 34 0.78 -13.08 -20.61
CA ASN A 34 -0.51 -13.69 -20.90
C ASN A 34 -0.30 -15.18 -21.17
N VAL A 35 -1.17 -16.01 -20.60
CA VAL A 35 -1.14 -17.46 -20.76
C VAL A 35 -2.57 -17.98 -20.95
N THR A 36 -2.74 -19.02 -21.75
CA THR A 36 -4.00 -19.76 -21.85
C THR A 36 -3.81 -21.09 -21.12
N LEU A 37 -4.64 -21.35 -20.12
CA LEU A 37 -4.69 -22.63 -19.43
C LEU A 37 -5.68 -23.53 -20.17
N ASP A 38 -5.18 -24.64 -20.72
CA ASP A 38 -6.02 -25.65 -21.35
C ASP A 38 -6.72 -26.53 -20.29
N GLU A 39 -7.69 -27.34 -20.74
CA GLU A 39 -8.41 -28.25 -19.84
C GLU A 39 -7.50 -29.28 -19.16
N ALA A 40 -6.44 -29.73 -19.84
CA ALA A 40 -5.52 -30.72 -19.29
C ALA A 40 -4.69 -30.11 -18.14
N TYR A 41 -4.27 -28.87 -18.27
CA TYR A 41 -3.58 -28.13 -17.21
C TYR A 41 -4.55 -27.79 -16.08
N ALA A 42 -5.76 -27.32 -16.38
CA ALA A 42 -6.77 -26.97 -15.38
C ALA A 42 -7.15 -28.16 -14.48
N ARG A 43 -7.25 -29.37 -15.04
CA ARG A 43 -7.53 -30.60 -14.26
C ARG A 43 -6.44 -30.97 -13.24
N ARG A 44 -5.21 -30.48 -13.43
CA ARG A 44 -4.07 -30.77 -12.52
C ARG A 44 -4.03 -29.84 -11.30
N ILE A 45 -4.76 -28.73 -11.35
CA ILE A 45 -4.74 -27.72 -10.30
C ILE A 45 -6.14 -27.60 -9.69
N THR A 46 -6.27 -27.87 -8.43
CA THR A 46 -7.55 -27.81 -7.72
C THR A 46 -8.16 -26.40 -7.79
N GLY A 47 -9.34 -26.31 -8.41
CA GLY A 47 -10.08 -25.05 -8.55
C GLY A 47 -9.64 -24.18 -9.73
N ALA A 48 -8.85 -24.73 -10.67
CA ALA A 48 -8.55 -24.07 -11.95
C ALA A 48 -9.68 -24.26 -12.94
N ALA A 49 -9.97 -23.23 -13.73
CA ALA A 49 -10.78 -23.30 -14.95
C ALA A 49 -9.87 -23.11 -16.17
N SER A 50 -10.23 -23.73 -17.31
CA SER A 50 -9.58 -23.41 -18.57
C SER A 50 -9.95 -21.99 -19.02
N GLY A 51 -9.04 -21.29 -19.67
CA GLY A 51 -9.26 -19.92 -20.15
C GLY A 51 -7.99 -19.09 -20.19
N ASP A 52 -8.15 -17.81 -20.49
CA ASP A 52 -7.08 -16.86 -20.58
C ASP A 52 -6.78 -16.21 -19.22
N TYR A 53 -5.49 -16.16 -18.89
CA TYR A 53 -4.99 -15.61 -17.63
C TYR A 53 -3.84 -14.65 -17.89
N VAL A 54 -3.68 -13.70 -16.96
CA VAL A 54 -2.43 -12.98 -16.74
C VAL A 54 -1.66 -13.74 -15.67
N GLN A 55 -0.47 -14.21 -16.01
CA GLN A 55 0.45 -14.83 -15.06
C GLN A 55 1.44 -13.79 -14.57
N ILE A 56 1.62 -13.72 -13.24
CA ILE A 56 2.69 -12.96 -12.59
C ILE A 56 3.58 -13.99 -11.90
N VAL A 57 4.87 -13.94 -12.17
CA VAL A 57 5.87 -14.82 -11.57
C VAL A 57 6.79 -13.98 -10.70
N VAL A 58 6.97 -14.39 -9.44
CA VAL A 58 7.95 -13.79 -8.52
C VAL A 58 8.92 -14.88 -8.12
N SER A 59 10.16 -14.77 -8.59
CA SER A 59 11.23 -15.78 -8.38
C SER A 59 12.37 -15.17 -7.58
N ASP A 60 12.90 -15.93 -6.62
CA ASP A 60 14.09 -15.60 -5.85
C ASP A 60 15.14 -16.70 -5.97
N THR A 61 16.41 -16.37 -5.67
CA THR A 61 17.53 -17.31 -5.56
C THR A 61 17.92 -17.57 -4.11
N GLY A 62 16.92 -17.60 -3.22
CA GLY A 62 17.11 -17.78 -1.79
C GLY A 62 17.26 -19.25 -1.39
N ARG A 63 17.12 -19.49 -0.08
CA ARG A 63 17.28 -20.82 0.54
C ARG A 63 16.26 -21.87 0.09
N GLY A 64 15.21 -21.48 -0.60
CA GLY A 64 14.12 -22.38 -0.98
C GLY A 64 13.22 -22.80 0.17
N ILE A 65 12.23 -23.64 -0.15
CA ILE A 65 11.23 -24.19 0.77
C ILE A 65 11.27 -25.71 0.66
N PRO A 66 11.35 -26.44 1.78
CA PRO A 66 11.25 -27.91 1.80
C PRO A 66 9.91 -28.39 1.20
N LYS A 67 9.93 -29.52 0.49
CA LYS A 67 8.73 -30.06 -0.17
C LYS A 67 7.59 -30.33 0.81
N GLU A 68 7.90 -30.76 2.04
CA GLU A 68 6.94 -31.02 3.11
C GLU A 68 6.22 -29.76 3.62
N ASP A 69 6.76 -28.59 3.32
CA ASP A 69 6.21 -27.31 3.76
C ASP A 69 5.46 -26.56 2.63
N LEU A 70 5.61 -26.98 1.35
CA LEU A 70 5.02 -26.29 0.21
C LEU A 70 3.49 -26.15 0.32
N ASP A 71 2.80 -27.16 0.84
CA ASP A 71 1.35 -27.12 1.02
C ASP A 71 0.94 -26.24 2.21
N LYS A 72 1.84 -26.06 3.20
CA LYS A 72 1.58 -25.35 4.46
C LYS A 72 1.93 -23.86 4.39
N VAL A 73 2.77 -23.43 3.44
CA VAL A 73 3.25 -22.03 3.41
C VAL A 73 2.14 -21.01 3.28
N PHE A 74 0.97 -21.41 2.81
CA PHE A 74 -0.22 -20.56 2.70
C PHE A 74 -1.15 -20.63 3.91
N GLU A 75 -0.88 -21.51 4.88
CA GLU A 75 -1.66 -21.56 6.13
C GLU A 75 -1.40 -20.31 6.97
N PRO A 76 -2.45 -19.72 7.56
CA PRO A 76 -2.27 -18.59 8.48
C PRO A 76 -1.35 -18.98 9.64
N PHE A 77 -0.45 -18.06 10.00
CA PHE A 77 0.53 -18.23 11.09
C PHE A 77 1.64 -19.25 10.85
N PHE A 78 1.68 -19.91 9.71
CA PHE A 78 2.79 -20.80 9.37
C PHE A 78 4.09 -19.99 9.18
N SER A 79 5.12 -20.35 9.93
CA SER A 79 6.45 -19.73 9.85
C SER A 79 7.51 -20.77 10.20
N THR A 80 8.55 -20.84 9.39
CA THR A 80 9.75 -21.65 9.64
C THR A 80 10.82 -20.89 10.44
N LYS A 81 10.54 -19.64 10.87
CA LYS A 81 11.46 -18.82 11.68
C LYS A 81 11.19 -19.06 13.15
N SER A 82 12.25 -19.50 13.89
CA SER A 82 12.20 -19.80 15.34
C SER A 82 12.05 -18.55 16.23
N ASP A 83 12.33 -17.35 15.71
CA ASP A 83 12.52 -16.14 16.54
C ASP A 83 11.31 -15.21 16.60
N GLY A 84 10.09 -15.68 16.27
CA GLY A 84 8.88 -14.83 16.33
C GLY A 84 8.87 -13.63 15.37
N MET A 85 9.87 -13.44 14.55
CA MET A 85 10.03 -12.30 13.63
C MET A 85 9.25 -12.44 12.30
N GLY A 86 8.19 -13.22 12.27
CA GLY A 86 7.31 -13.32 11.11
C GLY A 86 5.90 -13.65 11.55
N SER A 87 4.92 -12.79 11.26
CA SER A 87 3.51 -13.03 11.62
C SER A 87 2.89 -14.28 10.99
N GLY A 88 3.57 -14.93 10.03
CA GLY A 88 3.03 -16.05 9.27
C GLY A 88 1.82 -15.70 8.37
N LEU A 89 1.44 -14.42 8.28
CA LEU A 89 0.24 -13.98 7.57
C LEU A 89 0.49 -13.55 6.12
N GLY A 90 1.72 -13.24 5.74
CA GLY A 90 2.01 -12.63 4.43
C GLY A 90 1.60 -13.52 3.24
N LEU A 91 1.94 -14.80 3.24
CA LEU A 91 1.59 -15.71 2.15
C LEU A 91 0.12 -16.13 2.17
N SER A 92 -0.49 -16.29 3.35
CA SER A 92 -1.93 -16.57 3.47
C SER A 92 -2.77 -15.40 2.93
N MET A 93 -2.35 -14.15 3.13
CA MET A 93 -3.00 -12.97 2.53
C MET A 93 -2.87 -12.97 1.00
N VAL A 94 -1.68 -13.30 0.46
CA VAL A 94 -1.49 -13.45 -0.99
C VAL A 94 -2.45 -14.49 -1.55
N TYR A 95 -2.50 -15.66 -0.92
CA TYR A 95 -3.38 -16.75 -1.34
C TYR A 95 -4.86 -16.34 -1.29
N GLY A 96 -5.30 -15.75 -0.17
CA GLY A 96 -6.68 -15.27 -0.01
C GLY A 96 -7.09 -14.26 -1.08
N PHE A 97 -6.23 -13.26 -1.35
CA PHE A 97 -6.47 -12.27 -2.40
C PHE A 97 -6.61 -12.91 -3.80
N ILE A 98 -5.67 -13.79 -4.17
CA ILE A 98 -5.69 -14.44 -5.47
C ILE A 98 -6.96 -15.32 -5.62
N ARG A 99 -7.34 -16.07 -4.58
CA ARG A 99 -8.56 -16.90 -4.58
C ARG A 99 -9.83 -16.05 -4.66
N GLN A 100 -9.92 -14.93 -3.94
CA GLN A 100 -11.03 -13.97 -4.05
C GLN A 100 -11.14 -13.35 -5.45
N SER A 101 -10.01 -13.24 -6.15
CA SER A 101 -9.94 -12.76 -7.53
C SER A 101 -10.22 -13.86 -8.57
N ASN A 102 -10.73 -15.03 -8.15
CA ASN A 102 -10.89 -16.23 -8.97
C ASN A 102 -9.59 -16.69 -9.65
N GLY A 103 -8.47 -16.39 -9.03
CA GLY A 103 -7.15 -16.76 -9.51
C GLY A 103 -6.60 -18.03 -8.86
N LEU A 104 -5.38 -18.37 -9.27
CA LEU A 104 -4.65 -19.56 -8.82
C LEU A 104 -3.24 -19.18 -8.40
N VAL A 105 -2.70 -19.92 -7.44
CA VAL A 105 -1.30 -19.80 -7.02
C VAL A 105 -0.62 -21.15 -7.19
N GLU A 106 0.52 -21.15 -7.83
CA GLU A 106 1.46 -22.28 -7.86
C GLU A 106 2.77 -21.88 -7.22
N THR A 107 3.38 -22.82 -6.51
CA THR A 107 4.71 -22.63 -5.91
C THR A 107 5.64 -23.74 -6.42
N ASP A 108 6.80 -23.31 -6.87
CA ASP A 108 7.90 -24.21 -7.24
C ASP A 108 9.12 -23.77 -6.45
N SER A 109 9.73 -24.71 -5.71
CA SER A 109 10.85 -24.39 -4.84
C SER A 109 11.78 -25.58 -4.70
N GLU A 110 13.07 -25.28 -4.69
CA GLU A 110 14.16 -26.25 -4.44
C GLU A 110 15.12 -25.66 -3.41
N ILE A 111 15.48 -26.46 -2.41
CA ILE A 111 16.39 -26.02 -1.34
C ILE A 111 17.71 -25.54 -1.96
N ASP A 112 18.16 -24.36 -1.49
CA ASP A 112 19.37 -23.66 -1.92
C ASP A 112 19.39 -23.20 -3.40
N ARG A 113 18.26 -23.33 -4.11
CA ARG A 113 18.10 -22.82 -5.48
C ARG A 113 17.11 -21.67 -5.57
N GLY A 114 16.20 -21.58 -4.60
CA GLY A 114 15.23 -20.50 -4.50
C GLY A 114 13.80 -20.94 -4.66
N THR A 115 12.90 -19.95 -4.76
CA THR A 115 11.45 -20.14 -4.85
C THR A 115 10.86 -19.32 -5.98
N SER A 116 9.88 -19.89 -6.66
CA SER A 116 9.06 -19.22 -7.68
C SER A 116 7.59 -19.34 -7.33
N PHE A 117 6.95 -18.21 -7.05
CA PHE A 117 5.49 -18.10 -6.91
C PHE A 117 4.90 -17.67 -8.24
N ARG A 118 3.95 -18.44 -8.78
CA ARG A 118 3.21 -18.14 -10.00
C ARG A 118 1.77 -17.81 -9.63
N LEU A 119 1.37 -16.58 -9.87
CA LEU A 119 0.03 -16.07 -9.64
C LEU A 119 -0.70 -16.02 -10.99
N PHE A 120 -1.86 -16.65 -11.11
CA PHE A 120 -2.70 -16.61 -12.31
C PHE A 120 -3.98 -15.85 -11.99
N LEU A 121 -4.24 -14.79 -12.72
CA LEU A 121 -5.45 -13.97 -12.59
C LEU A 121 -6.25 -14.05 -13.88
N PRO A 122 -7.56 -14.34 -13.84
CA PRO A 122 -8.39 -14.41 -15.04
C PRO A 122 -8.27 -13.13 -15.87
N ARG A 123 -7.96 -13.30 -17.16
CA ARG A 123 -7.91 -12.18 -18.09
C ARG A 123 -9.32 -11.83 -18.53
N HIS A 124 -9.67 -10.57 -18.40
CA HIS A 124 -10.90 -10.04 -18.99
C HIS A 124 -10.56 -9.32 -20.29
N ASP A 125 -11.23 -9.70 -21.38
CA ASP A 125 -11.10 -9.04 -22.70
C ASP A 125 -11.79 -7.66 -22.75
N ARG A 126 -12.48 -7.26 -21.70
CA ARG A 126 -12.89 -5.86 -21.60
C ARG A 126 -11.63 -5.01 -21.58
N ALA A 127 -11.49 -4.18 -22.63
CA ALA A 127 -10.60 -3.02 -22.55
C ALA A 127 -10.75 -2.46 -21.14
N PRO A 128 -9.63 -2.27 -20.39
CA PRO A 128 -9.71 -1.72 -19.04
C PRO A 128 -10.72 -0.60 -19.16
N ALA A 129 -11.81 -0.68 -18.37
CA ALA A 129 -12.64 0.50 -18.19
C ALA A 129 -11.58 1.54 -17.93
N VAL A 130 -11.44 2.45 -18.87
CA VAL A 130 -10.62 3.64 -18.66
C VAL A 130 -11.26 4.16 -17.41
N VAL A 131 -10.73 3.73 -16.25
CA VAL A 131 -10.79 4.56 -15.07
C VAL A 131 -10.19 5.79 -15.68
N SER A 132 -11.03 6.75 -15.94
CA SER A 132 -10.64 8.07 -16.37
C SER A 132 -9.69 8.53 -15.28
N GLY A 133 -8.52 7.91 -15.31
CA GLY A 133 -7.30 8.42 -14.81
C GLY A 133 -7.22 9.67 -15.61
N GLY A 134 -7.69 10.72 -14.97
CA GLY A 134 -7.90 12.00 -15.58
C GLY A 134 -6.78 12.20 -16.58
N SER A 135 -7.19 12.58 -17.76
CA SER A 135 -6.37 13.07 -18.88
C SER A 135 -4.94 13.33 -18.42
N SER A 136 -3.97 13.13 -19.28
CA SER A 136 -2.66 13.77 -19.23
C SER A 136 -2.78 15.31 -19.10
N GLY A 137 -3.76 15.75 -18.30
CA GLY A 137 -3.95 17.06 -17.75
C GLY A 137 -2.91 17.26 -16.65
N ALA A 138 -2.34 18.43 -16.57
CA ALA A 138 -1.41 18.84 -15.54
C ALA A 138 -1.85 18.31 -14.19
N LEU A 139 -0.96 17.60 -13.47
CA LEU A 139 -1.23 17.11 -12.11
C LEU A 139 -1.79 18.28 -11.29
N ALA A 140 -2.86 18.02 -10.55
CA ALA A 140 -3.47 19.03 -9.68
C ALA A 140 -2.38 19.66 -8.80
N ARG A 141 -2.25 20.97 -8.88
CA ARG A 141 -1.23 21.77 -8.20
C ARG A 141 -1.90 22.62 -7.14
N GLY A 142 -1.10 23.06 -6.18
CA GLY A 142 -1.54 23.97 -5.13
C GLY A 142 -0.40 24.85 -4.65
N THR A 143 -0.73 25.88 -3.86
CA THR A 143 0.21 26.78 -3.22
C THR A 143 0.02 26.80 -1.71
N GLU A 144 -0.90 25.97 -1.22
CA GLU A 144 -1.26 25.92 0.19
C GLU A 144 -0.12 25.35 1.03
N ARG A 145 -0.09 25.72 2.30
CA ARG A 145 0.88 25.20 3.26
C ARG A 145 0.48 23.82 3.75
N VAL A 146 1.37 22.85 3.59
CA VAL A 146 1.18 21.45 3.98
C VAL A 146 2.28 21.05 4.96
N LEU A 147 1.90 20.42 6.09
CA LEU A 147 2.84 19.77 7.00
C LEU A 147 2.90 18.28 6.69
N VAL A 148 4.10 17.75 6.50
CA VAL A 148 4.35 16.29 6.36
C VAL A 148 4.96 15.78 7.66
N VAL A 149 4.34 14.77 8.28
CA VAL A 149 4.82 14.13 9.51
C VAL A 149 5.06 12.64 9.22
N GLU A 150 6.33 12.22 9.27
CA GLU A 150 6.77 10.89 8.86
C GLU A 150 8.09 10.58 9.57
N ASP A 151 8.21 9.44 10.23
CA ASP A 151 9.40 9.08 10.99
C ASP A 151 10.56 8.61 10.10
N ASP A 152 10.26 7.86 9.02
CA ASP A 152 11.29 7.45 8.06
C ASP A 152 11.82 8.66 7.25
N PRO A 153 13.11 8.98 7.36
CA PRO A 153 13.67 10.16 6.69
C PRO A 153 13.66 10.05 5.15
N GLN A 154 13.74 8.83 4.60
CA GLN A 154 13.74 8.62 3.14
C GLN A 154 12.33 8.77 2.58
N VAL A 155 11.33 8.21 3.28
CA VAL A 155 9.92 8.36 2.91
C VAL A 155 9.53 9.82 3.03
N ARG A 156 9.87 10.48 4.14
CA ARG A 156 9.61 11.91 4.37
C ARG A 156 10.18 12.78 3.27
N ALA A 157 11.45 12.63 2.95
CA ALA A 157 12.11 13.41 1.90
C ALA A 157 11.45 13.20 0.52
N LYS A 158 11.05 11.97 0.19
CA LYS A 158 10.35 11.65 -1.06
C LYS A 158 8.98 12.32 -1.14
N VAL A 159 8.19 12.25 -0.07
CA VAL A 159 6.85 12.86 0.00
C VAL A 159 6.94 14.37 -0.10
N VAL A 160 7.85 14.99 0.66
CA VAL A 160 8.12 16.43 0.62
C VAL A 160 8.50 16.85 -0.80
N GLY A 161 9.45 16.18 -1.45
CA GLY A 161 9.85 16.51 -2.82
C GLY A 161 8.72 16.37 -3.84
N GLN A 162 7.84 15.37 -3.68
CA GLN A 162 6.66 15.24 -4.53
C GLN A 162 5.68 16.41 -4.37
N LEU A 163 5.36 16.81 -3.13
CA LEU A 163 4.45 17.92 -2.84
C LEU A 163 5.03 19.27 -3.31
N GLN A 164 6.32 19.53 -3.06
CA GLN A 164 7.00 20.75 -3.57
C GLN A 164 6.96 20.81 -5.09
N SER A 165 7.17 19.66 -5.78
CA SER A 165 7.07 19.60 -7.24
C SER A 165 5.64 19.81 -7.78
N LEU A 166 4.63 19.71 -6.91
CA LEU A 166 3.22 20.07 -7.19
C LEU A 166 2.88 21.51 -6.83
N GLY A 167 3.84 22.27 -6.28
CA GLY A 167 3.71 23.70 -5.99
C GLY A 167 3.38 24.05 -4.53
N TYR A 168 3.12 23.06 -3.66
CA TYR A 168 2.79 23.30 -2.25
C TYR A 168 3.96 23.88 -1.47
N ASP A 169 3.67 24.75 -0.48
CA ASP A 169 4.62 25.18 0.56
C ASP A 169 4.67 24.10 1.65
N VAL A 170 5.79 23.37 1.75
CA VAL A 170 5.89 22.17 2.57
C VAL A 170 6.83 22.34 3.74
N SER A 171 6.29 22.20 4.95
CA SER A 171 7.03 21.98 6.20
C SER A 171 7.08 20.48 6.52
N GLN A 172 8.05 20.05 7.31
CA GLN A 172 8.21 18.63 7.67
C GLN A 172 8.55 18.45 9.15
N ALA A 173 8.08 17.33 9.72
CA ALA A 173 8.38 16.89 11.07
C ALA A 173 8.69 15.39 11.10
N ALA A 174 9.52 14.96 12.06
CA ALA A 174 9.97 13.57 12.15
C ALA A 174 9.06 12.70 13.04
N ASP A 175 8.21 13.31 13.84
CA ASP A 175 7.27 12.64 14.75
C ASP A 175 6.10 13.57 15.10
N GLY A 176 5.12 13.03 15.83
CA GLY A 176 3.93 13.79 16.22
C GLY A 176 4.22 14.99 17.11
N ALA A 177 5.19 14.90 18.02
CA ALA A 177 5.54 16.00 18.92
C ALA A 177 6.18 17.17 18.15
N ALA A 178 7.10 16.87 17.23
CA ALA A 178 7.67 17.85 16.29
C ALA A 178 6.59 18.42 15.36
N GLY A 179 5.59 17.62 15.01
CA GLY A 179 4.41 18.05 14.26
C GLY A 179 3.62 19.12 15.00
N VAL A 180 3.24 18.88 16.26
CA VAL A 180 2.56 19.87 17.13
C VAL A 180 3.40 21.13 17.29
N ALA A 181 4.69 20.99 17.58
CA ALA A 181 5.61 22.13 17.71
C ALA A 181 5.66 22.98 16.41
N SER A 182 5.57 22.34 15.25
CA SER A 182 5.51 23.03 13.95
C SER A 182 4.24 23.86 13.80
N PHE A 183 3.11 23.37 14.28
CA PHE A 183 1.86 24.14 14.32
C PHE A 183 1.94 25.34 15.25
N GLU A 184 2.51 25.16 16.45
CA GLU A 184 2.65 26.21 17.46
C GLU A 184 3.60 27.33 17.00
N ALA A 185 4.68 26.99 16.30
CA ALA A 185 5.64 27.96 15.78
C ALA A 185 5.19 28.65 14.47
N ALA A 186 4.11 28.14 13.84
CA ALA A 186 3.69 28.62 12.53
C ALA A 186 3.07 30.01 12.61
N THR A 187 3.61 30.97 11.85
CA THR A 187 3.01 32.32 11.69
C THR A 187 1.81 32.34 10.76
N LEU A 188 1.70 31.38 9.85
CA LEU A 188 0.57 31.16 8.96
C LEU A 188 0.03 29.74 9.14
N PRO A 189 -1.28 29.52 9.10
CA PRO A 189 -1.87 28.21 9.32
C PRO A 189 -1.47 27.20 8.24
N PHE A 190 -1.38 25.93 8.63
CA PHE A 190 -1.32 24.83 7.66
C PHE A 190 -2.72 24.54 7.15
N ALA A 191 -2.90 24.44 5.83
CA ALA A 191 -4.14 24.06 5.22
C ALA A 191 -4.39 22.55 5.37
N LEU A 192 -3.29 21.76 5.42
CA LEU A 192 -3.36 20.30 5.52
C LEU A 192 -2.14 19.74 6.27
N VAL A 193 -2.38 18.69 7.06
CA VAL A 193 -1.33 17.80 7.58
C VAL A 193 -1.46 16.42 6.92
N LEU A 194 -0.34 15.94 6.41
CA LEU A 194 -0.18 14.58 5.86
C LEU A 194 0.70 13.80 6.82
N THR A 195 0.13 12.84 7.55
CA THR A 195 0.83 12.10 8.62
C THR A 195 0.83 10.60 8.40
N ASP A 196 1.94 9.92 8.73
CA ASP A 196 1.88 8.46 8.90
C ASP A 196 0.94 8.11 10.06
N VAL A 197 0.26 6.99 9.95
CA VAL A 197 -0.58 6.44 11.01
C VAL A 197 0.27 5.90 12.15
N VAL A 198 1.32 5.15 11.83
CA VAL A 198 2.18 4.44 12.79
C VAL A 198 3.51 5.15 12.88
N MET A 199 3.71 5.89 13.95
CA MET A 199 4.97 6.55 14.27
C MET A 199 5.41 6.21 15.69
N PRO A 200 6.71 6.12 15.97
CA PRO A 200 7.22 5.87 17.33
C PRO A 200 6.91 7.05 18.26
N GLY A 201 6.78 6.76 19.54
CA GLY A 201 6.57 7.76 20.58
C GLY A 201 5.11 7.87 21.05
N PRO A 202 4.85 8.79 22.01
CA PRO A 202 3.54 8.93 22.64
C PRO A 202 2.48 9.55 21.72
N LEU A 203 2.90 10.29 20.70
CA LEU A 203 2.02 10.99 19.76
C LEU A 203 2.15 10.36 18.37
N ASN A 204 1.41 9.28 18.15
CA ASN A 204 1.29 8.66 16.83
C ASN A 204 0.41 9.50 15.90
N GLY A 205 0.27 9.10 14.62
CA GLY A 205 -0.49 9.86 13.63
C GLY A 205 -1.95 10.11 14.02
N LYS A 206 -2.60 9.13 14.67
CA LYS A 206 -3.98 9.31 15.14
C LYS A 206 -4.06 10.34 16.27
N ALA A 207 -3.21 10.23 17.28
CA ALA A 207 -3.18 11.17 18.37
C ALA A 207 -2.83 12.60 17.89
N LEU A 208 -1.93 12.73 16.92
CA LEU A 208 -1.66 14.00 16.24
C LEU A 208 -2.90 14.56 15.55
N ALA A 209 -3.66 13.72 14.83
CA ALA A 209 -4.88 14.13 14.15
C ALA A 209 -5.95 14.61 15.13
N ASP A 210 -6.12 13.90 16.26
CA ASP A 210 -7.05 14.29 17.32
C ASP A 210 -6.68 15.66 17.92
N GLU A 211 -5.38 15.91 18.14
CA GLU A 211 -4.85 17.20 18.63
C GLU A 211 -5.05 18.32 17.60
N VAL A 212 -4.81 18.03 16.31
CA VAL A 212 -5.03 18.98 15.21
C VAL A 212 -6.50 19.33 15.08
N ALA A 213 -7.39 18.36 15.15
CA ALA A 213 -8.83 18.60 15.09
C ALA A 213 -9.33 19.48 16.24
N LEU A 214 -8.75 19.34 17.44
CA LEU A 214 -9.10 20.12 18.61
C LEU A 214 -8.59 21.57 18.54
N ARG A 215 -7.32 21.74 18.17
CA ARG A 215 -6.61 23.05 18.26
C ARG A 215 -6.60 23.83 16.96
N TRP A 216 -6.65 23.16 15.82
CA TRP A 216 -6.61 23.76 14.47
C TRP A 216 -7.66 23.17 13.54
N PRO A 217 -8.97 23.32 13.86
CA PRO A 217 -10.08 22.63 13.18
C PRO A 217 -10.22 22.98 11.69
N ALA A 218 -9.60 24.06 11.23
CA ALA A 218 -9.55 24.42 9.80
C ALA A 218 -8.53 23.59 9.00
N THR A 219 -7.59 22.91 9.67
CA THR A 219 -6.57 22.09 9.01
C THR A 219 -7.13 20.73 8.63
N ARG A 220 -6.97 20.34 7.38
CA ARG A 220 -7.36 19.01 6.89
C ARG A 220 -6.32 17.96 7.30
N VAL A 221 -6.80 16.75 7.61
CA VAL A 221 -5.92 15.63 7.94
C VAL A 221 -6.02 14.57 6.85
N VAL A 222 -4.86 14.13 6.37
CA VAL A 222 -4.72 12.97 5.47
C VAL A 222 -3.70 12.02 6.09
N PHE A 223 -4.06 10.76 6.19
CA PHE A 223 -3.17 9.72 6.71
C PHE A 223 -2.42 9.04 5.57
N MET A 224 -1.18 8.65 5.85
CA MET A 224 -0.41 7.69 5.04
C MET A 224 -0.32 6.38 5.82
N SER A 225 -0.51 5.23 5.16
CA SER A 225 -0.35 3.93 5.83
C SER A 225 0.27 2.90 4.90
N GLY A 226 1.23 2.14 5.42
CA GLY A 226 1.81 0.95 4.77
C GLY A 226 1.09 -0.36 5.12
N TYR A 227 0.15 -0.33 6.07
CA TYR A 227 -0.61 -1.51 6.53
C TYR A 227 -2.10 -1.26 6.39
N THR A 228 -2.85 -2.33 6.07
CA THR A 228 -4.31 -2.31 5.97
C THR A 228 -4.95 -1.74 7.24
N VAL A 229 -5.83 -0.84 7.05
CA VAL A 229 -6.97 -0.24 7.75
C VAL A 229 -7.22 -0.55 9.24
N ASN A 230 -6.73 -1.67 9.79
CA ASN A 230 -7.01 -2.08 11.16
C ASN A 230 -6.35 -1.23 12.27
N ALA A 231 -5.48 -0.29 11.93
CA ALA A 231 -4.76 0.53 12.91
C ALA A 231 -5.53 1.81 13.35
N LEU A 232 -6.59 2.19 12.64
CA LEU A 232 -7.31 3.47 12.86
C LEU A 232 -8.62 3.35 13.64
N GLY A 233 -9.13 2.12 13.91
CA GLY A 233 -10.42 1.92 14.58
C GLY A 233 -10.38 0.98 15.77
N ARG A 234 -11.07 1.32 16.87
CA ARG A 234 -11.49 0.33 17.86
C ARG A 234 -12.56 -0.55 17.19
N GLY A 235 -12.17 -1.78 16.78
CA GLY A 235 -13.11 -2.74 16.18
C GLY A 235 -13.12 -2.80 14.65
N GLY A 236 -12.12 -2.23 13.94
CA GLY A 236 -11.96 -2.47 12.49
C GLY A 236 -12.88 -1.67 11.57
N GLN A 237 -13.64 -0.70 12.08
CA GLN A 237 -14.39 0.28 11.27
C GLN A 237 -13.60 1.58 11.20
N ILE A 238 -13.28 2.01 9.97
CA ILE A 238 -12.80 3.37 9.71
C ILE A 238 -14.04 4.28 9.74
N ASP A 239 -13.94 5.39 10.45
CA ASP A 239 -14.92 6.46 10.28
C ASP A 239 -14.94 6.87 8.81
N ALA A 240 -16.12 7.03 8.24
CA ALA A 240 -16.34 7.31 6.81
C ALA A 240 -15.60 8.57 6.31
N ASP A 241 -15.18 9.44 7.22
CA ASP A 241 -14.51 10.73 6.95
C ASP A 241 -12.98 10.65 6.97
N VAL A 242 -12.38 9.48 7.25
CA VAL A 242 -10.92 9.32 7.31
C VAL A 242 -10.32 9.20 5.91
N ARG A 243 -9.51 10.18 5.52
CA ARG A 243 -8.76 10.16 4.26
C ARG A 243 -7.45 9.41 4.43
N LEU A 244 -7.33 8.26 3.75
CA LEU A 244 -6.19 7.37 3.85
C LEU A 244 -5.51 7.18 2.49
N LEU A 245 -4.23 7.51 2.42
CA LEU A 245 -3.35 7.26 1.28
C LEU A 245 -2.49 6.02 1.56
N ASN A 246 -2.77 4.92 0.89
CA ASN A 246 -2.02 3.67 1.09
C ASN A 246 -0.62 3.73 0.46
N LYS A 247 0.40 3.41 1.24
CA LYS A 247 1.79 3.22 0.76
C LYS A 247 1.93 1.80 0.18
N PRO A 248 2.63 1.64 -0.98
CA PRO A 248 3.27 2.67 -1.81
C PRO A 248 2.26 3.39 -2.72
N PHE A 249 2.41 4.70 -2.88
CA PHE A 249 1.56 5.53 -3.74
C PHE A 249 2.37 6.26 -4.83
N ARG A 250 1.70 6.60 -5.92
CA ARG A 250 2.27 7.41 -7.00
C ARG A 250 2.05 8.89 -6.72
N LYS A 251 2.87 9.75 -7.34
CA LYS A 251 2.69 11.20 -7.27
C LYS A 251 1.29 11.66 -7.72
N SER A 252 0.70 10.97 -8.70
CA SER A 252 -0.68 11.25 -9.16
C SER A 252 -1.73 10.96 -8.09
N ASP A 253 -1.54 9.91 -7.29
CA ASP A 253 -2.47 9.52 -6.23
C ASP A 253 -2.37 10.51 -5.06
N LEU A 254 -1.14 10.90 -4.70
CA LEU A 254 -0.86 11.96 -3.74
C LEU A 254 -1.51 13.30 -4.17
N ALA A 255 -1.29 13.73 -5.41
CA ALA A 255 -1.85 14.98 -5.94
C ALA A 255 -3.39 15.00 -5.87
N ARG A 256 -4.03 13.89 -6.27
CA ARG A 256 -5.49 13.75 -6.21
C ARG A 256 -6.01 13.77 -4.78
N MET A 257 -5.36 13.03 -3.87
CA MET A 257 -5.77 12.96 -2.47
C MET A 257 -5.67 14.31 -1.78
N ILE A 258 -4.53 15.01 -1.94
CA ILE A 258 -4.31 16.31 -1.32
C ILE A 258 -5.29 17.35 -1.89
N ARG A 259 -5.48 17.41 -3.22
CA ARG A 259 -6.41 18.35 -3.81
C ARG A 259 -7.86 18.08 -3.38
N GLY A 260 -8.29 16.82 -3.41
CA GLY A 260 -9.63 16.46 -2.92
C GLY A 260 -9.87 16.85 -1.47
N ALA A 261 -8.86 16.67 -0.60
CA ALA A 261 -8.95 17.07 0.80
C ALA A 261 -9.08 18.60 0.99
N LEU A 262 -8.40 19.37 0.16
CA LEU A 262 -8.40 20.84 0.23
C LEU A 262 -9.69 21.44 -0.40
N ASP A 263 -10.18 20.87 -1.49
CA ASP A 263 -11.34 21.41 -2.23
C ASP A 263 -12.68 21.21 -1.55
N GLU A 264 -12.86 20.13 -0.77
CA GLU A 264 -14.11 19.87 -0.02
C GLU A 264 -14.42 20.91 1.07
N GLY A 265 -13.50 21.82 1.37
CA GLY A 265 -13.73 22.94 2.28
C GLY A 265 -14.31 24.20 1.62
N VAL A 266 -14.32 24.27 0.30
CA VAL A 266 -14.72 25.47 -0.44
C VAL A 266 -16.23 25.52 -0.75
N VAL A 267 -16.93 24.38 -0.69
CA VAL A 267 -18.36 24.29 -1.07
C VAL A 267 -19.32 24.81 0.00
N ALA A 268 -18.88 24.99 1.24
CA ALA A 268 -19.76 25.38 2.36
C ALA A 268 -20.02 26.90 2.50
N THR A 269 -19.41 27.78 1.68
CA THR A 269 -19.55 29.24 1.80
C THR A 269 -20.27 29.93 0.64
N ALA A 270 -20.82 29.19 -0.33
CA ALA A 270 -21.45 29.78 -1.51
C ALA A 270 -23.00 29.79 -1.50
N THR A 271 -23.65 29.46 -0.38
CA THR A 271 -25.12 29.56 -0.25
C THR A 271 -25.49 30.31 1.02
N GLY A 272 -25.41 31.64 0.94
CA GLY A 272 -25.86 32.55 2.01
C GLY A 272 -25.75 33.99 1.57
N GLY A 273 -26.60 34.38 0.63
CA GLY A 273 -26.82 35.75 0.21
C GLY A 273 -28.21 35.90 -0.34
#